data_731748222b1249e95835c8447b403734
#
_entry.id   731748222b1249e95835c8447b403734
#
_cell.length_a   1.000
_cell.length_b   1.000
_cell.length_c   1.000
_cell.angle_alpha   90.00
_cell.angle_beta   90.00
_cell.angle_gamma   90.00
#
_symmetry.space_group_name_H-M   'P 1'
#
loop_
_entity.id
_entity.type
_entity.pdbx_description
1 polymer ?
#
loop_
_entity_poly.entity_id
_entity_poly.type
_entity_poly.pdbx_seq_one_letter_code
_entity_poly.pdbx_strand_id
1 'polypeptide(L)'
;IFTSDNGGFAGVSDCRPLRESKGYLYEGGIRVPLIVRWPGQVTKGKLCKTPVISMDFYPTFLELAALKPSGKPIDGESLLPLFRQSRKLSRQTIFFHFPNYAWHMGNRLAGAVRKGKWKMIRNYDDGSLELYDLQDDISEKRNLAKKSPEIAKSLNRKLSHWLKETN
;
A
#
# COMPACT_ATOMS: atom_id res chain seq x y z
N ILE A 1 -0.54 -17.21 -8.15
CA ILE A 1 -0.52 -15.77 -7.84
C ILE A 1 0.48 -15.10 -8.78
N PHE A 2 0.05 -14.01 -9.43
CA PHE A 2 0.91 -13.14 -10.22
C PHE A 2 0.87 -11.74 -9.61
N THR A 3 2.03 -11.17 -9.33
CA THR A 3 2.18 -9.81 -8.79
C THR A 3 3.60 -9.30 -9.10
N SER A 4 3.90 -8.09 -8.68
CA SER A 4 5.25 -7.51 -8.67
C SER A 4 5.62 -7.10 -7.25
N ASP A 5 6.91 -6.99 -6.96
CA ASP A 5 7.47 -6.52 -5.69
C ASP A 5 7.30 -5.00 -5.50
N ASN A 6 7.35 -4.24 -6.58
CA ASN A 6 7.22 -2.78 -6.63
C ASN A 6 6.73 -2.31 -8.01
N GLY A 7 6.47 -1.03 -8.14
CA GLY A 7 6.10 -0.41 -9.41
C GLY A 7 7.16 -0.53 -10.48
N GLY A 8 6.78 -0.33 -11.73
CA GLY A 8 7.67 -0.43 -12.89
C GLY A 8 8.81 0.58 -12.85
N PHE A 9 9.94 0.23 -13.45
CA PHE A 9 11.09 1.12 -13.59
C PHE A 9 10.85 2.14 -14.73
N ALA A 10 11.03 3.43 -14.44
CA ALA A 10 10.69 4.52 -15.36
C ALA A 10 11.38 4.44 -16.74
N GLY A 11 12.56 3.85 -16.83
CA GLY A 11 13.30 3.72 -18.08
C GLY A 11 12.71 2.69 -19.07
N VAL A 12 11.88 1.74 -18.60
CA VAL A 12 11.41 0.60 -19.40
C VAL A 12 9.92 0.27 -19.19
N SER A 13 9.25 0.97 -18.27
CA SER A 13 7.84 0.70 -17.93
C SER A 13 7.01 1.97 -18.00
N ASP A 14 5.76 1.81 -18.42
CA ASP A 14 4.74 2.85 -18.36
C ASP A 14 3.80 2.58 -17.18
N CYS A 15 3.87 3.40 -16.15
CA CYS A 15 3.01 3.30 -14.97
C CYS A 15 1.73 4.12 -15.09
N ARG A 16 1.51 4.87 -16.19
CA ARG A 16 0.30 5.71 -16.36
C ARG A 16 -0.99 4.89 -16.24
N PRO A 17 -2.04 5.43 -15.63
CA PRO A 17 -2.22 6.81 -15.14
C PRO A 17 -1.63 7.08 -13.75
N LEU A 18 -0.93 6.12 -13.13
CA LEU A 18 -0.36 6.25 -11.81
C LEU A 18 0.84 7.22 -11.83
N ARG A 19 1.01 7.97 -10.75
CA ARG A 19 2.10 8.93 -10.62
C ARG A 19 3.40 8.21 -10.29
N GLU A 20 4.50 8.65 -10.90
CA GLU A 20 5.87 8.17 -10.70
C GLU A 20 6.04 6.66 -10.98
N SER A 21 7.06 6.04 -10.40
CA SER A 21 7.53 4.70 -10.71
C SER A 21 8.28 4.10 -9.52
N LYS A 22 8.96 2.99 -9.72
CA LYS A 22 9.84 2.34 -8.72
C LYS A 22 10.72 3.38 -8.00
N GLY A 23 10.77 3.28 -6.66
CA GLY A 23 11.53 4.16 -5.78
C GLY A 23 10.75 5.34 -5.23
N TYR A 24 9.48 5.52 -5.61
CA TYR A 24 8.59 6.54 -5.04
C TYR A 24 7.47 5.92 -4.22
N LEU A 25 6.95 6.68 -3.25
CA LEU A 25 5.76 6.30 -2.49
C LEU A 25 4.44 6.74 -3.16
N TYR A 26 4.49 7.29 -4.37
CA TYR A 26 3.30 7.50 -5.19
C TYR A 26 2.77 6.17 -5.75
N GLU A 27 1.53 6.16 -6.21
CA GLU A 27 0.87 4.93 -6.67
C GLU A 27 1.68 4.18 -7.74
N GLY A 28 2.37 4.87 -8.65
CA GLY A 28 3.19 4.22 -9.67
C GLY A 28 4.39 3.44 -9.10
N GLY A 29 4.86 3.80 -7.91
CA GLY A 29 5.96 3.09 -7.26
C GLY A 29 5.51 1.94 -6.36
N ILE A 30 4.29 1.98 -5.83
CA ILE A 30 3.84 1.01 -4.80
C ILE A 30 2.57 0.23 -5.18
N ARG A 31 1.81 0.68 -6.18
CA ARG A 31 0.62 -0.02 -6.63
C ARG A 31 0.94 -0.93 -7.80
N VAL A 32 0.78 -2.22 -7.58
CA VAL A 32 1.08 -3.28 -8.54
C VAL A 32 -0.14 -4.15 -8.79
N PRO A 33 -0.24 -4.85 -9.94
CA PRO A 33 -1.29 -5.83 -10.16
C PRO A 33 -1.14 -7.00 -9.20
N LEU A 34 -2.28 -7.53 -8.76
CA LEU A 34 -2.37 -8.81 -8.07
C LEU A 34 -3.44 -9.66 -8.74
N ILE A 35 -3.03 -10.76 -9.35
CA ILE A 35 -3.92 -11.71 -10.02
C ILE A 35 -3.82 -13.04 -9.30
N VAL A 36 -4.98 -13.57 -8.91
CA VAL A 36 -5.08 -14.85 -8.25
C VAL A 36 -5.92 -15.79 -9.11
N ARG A 37 -5.32 -16.94 -9.46
CA ARG A 37 -6.01 -18.04 -10.13
C ARG A 37 -6.01 -19.27 -9.23
N TRP A 38 -7.19 -19.70 -8.83
CA TRP A 38 -7.37 -20.90 -8.02
C TRP A 38 -8.70 -21.55 -8.36
N PRO A 39 -8.70 -22.48 -9.35
CA PRO A 39 -9.92 -23.15 -9.80
C PRO A 39 -10.66 -23.81 -8.65
N GLY A 40 -11.99 -23.67 -8.63
CA GLY A 40 -12.86 -24.23 -7.58
C GLY A 40 -12.91 -23.40 -6.27
N GLN A 41 -11.98 -22.46 -6.05
CA GLN A 41 -11.92 -21.65 -4.83
C GLN A 41 -12.11 -20.15 -5.08
N VAL A 42 -11.59 -19.64 -6.19
CA VAL A 42 -11.70 -18.22 -6.57
C VAL A 42 -12.60 -18.10 -7.79
N THR A 43 -13.63 -17.28 -7.67
CA THR A 43 -14.57 -17.03 -8.78
C THR A 43 -13.89 -16.33 -9.94
N LYS A 44 -14.00 -16.90 -11.14
CA LYS A 44 -13.43 -16.35 -12.37
C LYS A 44 -14.00 -14.94 -12.68
N GLY A 45 -13.12 -14.03 -13.11
CA GLY A 45 -13.50 -12.70 -13.58
C GLY A 45 -13.94 -11.72 -12.48
N LYS A 46 -13.76 -12.05 -11.20
CA LYS A 46 -14.09 -11.13 -10.11
C LYS A 46 -12.96 -10.12 -9.85
N LEU A 47 -13.38 -8.89 -9.55
CA LEU A 47 -12.50 -7.81 -9.15
C LEU A 47 -12.68 -7.53 -7.65
N CYS A 48 -11.58 -7.54 -6.90
CA CYS A 48 -11.53 -7.11 -5.51
C CYS A 48 -10.83 -5.75 -5.42
N LYS A 49 -11.50 -4.75 -4.82
CA LYS A 49 -10.95 -3.39 -4.64
C LYS A 49 -10.30 -3.18 -3.27
N THR A 50 -10.28 -4.19 -2.41
CA THR A 50 -9.65 -4.09 -1.09
C THR A 50 -8.13 -3.95 -1.26
N PRO A 51 -7.51 -2.90 -0.71
CA PRO A 51 -6.06 -2.78 -0.71
C PRO A 51 -5.41 -3.90 0.10
N VAL A 52 -4.42 -4.53 -0.48
CA VAL A 52 -3.61 -5.59 0.14
C VAL A 52 -2.13 -5.23 0.01
N ILE A 53 -1.27 -5.89 0.76
CA ILE A 53 0.17 -5.64 0.75
C ILE A 53 0.94 -6.97 0.81
N SER A 54 2.18 -6.99 0.36
CA SER A 54 2.99 -8.23 0.24
C SER A 54 3.13 -9.01 1.54
N MET A 55 3.13 -8.34 2.70
CA MET A 55 3.14 -9.01 4.02
C MET A 55 1.96 -9.97 4.23
N ASP A 56 0.87 -9.80 3.50
CA ASP A 56 -0.34 -10.63 3.60
C ASP A 56 -0.15 -12.03 3.01
N PHE A 57 0.85 -12.22 2.15
CA PHE A 57 1.10 -13.53 1.55
C PHE A 57 1.56 -14.57 2.58
N TYR A 58 2.41 -14.17 3.51
CA TYR A 58 2.92 -15.10 4.52
C TYR A 58 1.80 -15.74 5.36
N PRO A 59 0.93 -14.99 6.06
CA PRO A 59 -0.19 -15.59 6.79
C PRO A 59 -1.17 -16.31 5.87
N THR A 60 -1.33 -15.88 4.62
CA THR A 60 -2.17 -16.57 3.64
C THR A 60 -1.63 -17.98 3.34
N PHE A 61 -0.33 -18.11 3.11
CA PHE A 61 0.28 -19.41 2.83
C PHE A 61 0.33 -20.31 4.06
N LEU A 62 0.55 -19.78 5.25
CA LEU A 62 0.43 -20.55 6.49
C LEU A 62 -0.98 -21.14 6.65
N GLU A 63 -2.03 -20.32 6.47
CA GLU A 63 -3.41 -20.79 6.57
C GLU A 63 -3.74 -21.85 5.50
N LEU A 64 -3.23 -21.68 4.27
CA LEU A 64 -3.37 -22.67 3.20
C LEU A 64 -2.73 -24.01 3.53
N ALA A 65 -1.57 -23.96 4.18
CA ALA A 65 -0.82 -25.16 4.58
C ALA A 65 -1.32 -25.75 5.91
N ALA A 66 -2.37 -25.19 6.52
CA ALA A 66 -2.84 -25.54 7.87
C ALA A 66 -1.73 -25.45 8.94
N LEU A 67 -0.79 -24.54 8.75
CA LEU A 67 0.31 -24.27 9.68
C LEU A 67 -0.01 -23.10 10.60
N LYS A 68 0.52 -23.14 11.82
CA LYS A 68 0.45 -22.03 12.76
C LYS A 68 1.67 -21.12 12.62
N PRO A 69 1.52 -19.80 12.89
CA PRO A 69 2.66 -18.90 12.98
C PRO A 69 3.67 -19.34 14.04
N SER A 70 4.94 -19.13 13.79
CA SER A 70 6.06 -19.53 14.68
C SER A 70 6.28 -18.59 15.88
N GLY A 71 5.23 -18.17 16.57
CA GLY A 71 5.34 -17.43 17.85
C GLY A 71 5.71 -15.96 17.78
N LYS A 72 6.12 -15.42 16.62
CA LYS A 72 6.35 -13.98 16.43
C LYS A 72 5.09 -13.29 15.90
N PRO A 73 4.83 -12.03 16.27
CA PRO A 73 3.75 -11.24 15.70
C PRO A 73 3.87 -11.19 14.18
N ILE A 74 2.75 -11.27 13.49
CA ILE A 74 2.65 -11.16 12.03
C ILE A 74 1.89 -9.89 11.69
N ASP A 75 2.51 -9.00 10.91
CA ASP A 75 1.90 -7.73 10.49
C ASP A 75 0.88 -7.89 9.35
N GLY A 76 1.00 -8.97 8.56
CA GLY A 76 0.09 -9.30 7.48
C GLY A 76 -1.22 -9.92 7.96
N GLU A 77 -2.24 -9.88 7.11
CA GLU A 77 -3.54 -10.53 7.32
C GLU A 77 -3.84 -11.49 6.17
N SER A 78 -4.32 -12.69 6.47
CA SER A 78 -4.62 -13.69 5.43
C SER A 78 -5.62 -13.16 4.39
N LEU A 79 -5.31 -13.38 3.12
CA LEU A 79 -6.15 -13.01 1.98
C LEU A 79 -7.23 -14.05 1.64
N LEU A 80 -7.25 -15.22 2.29
CA LEU A 80 -8.25 -16.26 2.02
C LEU A 80 -9.68 -15.76 2.13
N PRO A 81 -10.06 -14.91 3.10
CA PRO A 81 -11.39 -14.34 3.14
C PRO A 81 -11.76 -13.54 1.89
N LEU A 82 -10.81 -12.83 1.29
CA LEU A 82 -11.04 -12.10 0.03
C LEU A 82 -11.15 -13.05 -1.15
N PHE A 83 -10.32 -14.08 -1.20
CA PHE A 83 -10.36 -15.09 -2.27
C PHE A 83 -11.72 -15.83 -2.29
N ARG A 84 -12.24 -16.15 -1.11
CA ARG A 84 -13.53 -16.81 -0.93
C ARG A 84 -14.71 -15.84 -0.89
N GLN A 85 -14.48 -14.53 -0.96
CA GLN A 85 -15.49 -13.47 -0.86
C GLN A 85 -16.35 -13.59 0.42
N SER A 86 -15.78 -14.12 1.50
CA SER A 86 -16.50 -14.44 2.74
C SER A 86 -16.56 -13.28 3.72
N ARG A 87 -15.49 -12.49 3.84
CA ARG A 87 -15.43 -11.30 4.70
C ARG A 87 -14.39 -10.29 4.22
N LYS A 88 -14.46 -9.05 4.73
CA LYS A 88 -13.44 -8.03 4.54
C LYS A 88 -12.25 -8.29 5.47
N LEU A 89 -11.09 -7.71 5.15
CA LEU A 89 -9.95 -7.66 6.07
C LEU A 89 -10.27 -6.74 7.25
N SER A 90 -9.67 -7.02 8.40
CA SER A 90 -9.80 -6.17 9.60
C SER A 90 -8.94 -4.92 9.49
N ARG A 91 -7.80 -5.02 8.82
CA ARG A 91 -6.88 -3.91 8.57
C ARG A 91 -7.54 -2.84 7.71
N GLN A 92 -7.53 -1.61 8.23
CA GLN A 92 -8.08 -0.43 7.55
C GLN A 92 -7.01 0.55 7.08
N THR A 93 -5.77 0.36 7.52
CA THR A 93 -4.67 1.29 7.27
C THR A 93 -3.42 0.54 6.82
N ILE A 94 -2.77 1.04 5.79
CA ILE A 94 -1.48 0.53 5.31
C ILE A 94 -0.46 1.65 5.48
N PHE A 95 0.71 1.30 6.00
CA PHE A 95 1.81 2.21 6.21
C PHE A 95 2.98 1.84 5.31
N PHE A 96 3.71 2.87 4.89
CA PHE A 96 4.95 2.75 4.14
C PHE A 96 6.01 3.63 4.78
N HIS A 97 7.21 3.12 4.92
CA HIS A 97 8.37 3.84 5.43
C HIS A 97 9.54 3.64 4.48
N PHE A 98 10.02 4.73 3.92
CA PHE A 98 11.13 4.73 2.99
C PHE A 98 12.17 5.76 3.43
N PRO A 99 13.05 5.40 4.39
CA PRO A 99 14.01 6.31 5.01
C PRO A 99 15.33 6.42 4.23
N ASN A 100 15.39 5.84 3.04
CA ASN A 100 16.62 5.79 2.23
C ASN A 100 16.46 6.56 0.92
N TYR A 101 17.52 7.22 0.46
CA TYR A 101 17.58 7.72 -0.90
C TYR A 101 17.69 6.54 -1.86
N ALA A 102 16.81 6.50 -2.87
CA ALA A 102 17.00 5.61 -3.99
C ALA A 102 18.13 6.15 -4.90
N TRP A 103 18.60 5.29 -5.76
CA TRP A 103 19.68 5.57 -6.72
C TRP A 103 19.30 6.55 -7.85
N HIS A 104 18.09 7.09 -7.88
CA HIS A 104 17.65 8.11 -8.85
C HIS A 104 17.40 9.47 -8.17
N MET A 105 17.67 10.56 -8.87
CA MET A 105 17.71 11.91 -8.32
C MET A 105 16.36 12.52 -7.88
N GLY A 106 15.23 11.92 -8.20
CA GLY A 106 13.91 12.45 -7.84
C GLY A 106 13.32 11.87 -6.56
N ASN A 107 13.97 10.90 -5.95
CA ASN A 107 13.48 10.24 -4.76
C ASN A 107 13.64 11.12 -3.52
N ARG A 108 12.66 11.04 -2.62
CA ARG A 108 12.69 11.68 -1.31
C ARG A 108 12.51 10.68 -0.20
N LEU A 109 13.17 10.91 0.92
CA LEU A 109 12.91 10.21 2.16
C LEU A 109 11.46 10.49 2.59
N ALA A 110 10.64 9.47 2.74
CA ALA A 110 9.23 9.69 3.00
C ALA A 110 8.57 8.53 3.75
N GLY A 111 7.45 8.83 4.41
CA GLY A 111 6.51 7.86 4.88
C GLY A 111 5.13 8.11 4.28
N ALA A 112 4.35 7.07 4.09
CA ALA A 112 2.99 7.22 3.60
C ALA A 112 1.98 6.41 4.41
N VAL A 113 0.75 6.89 4.43
CA VAL A 113 -0.40 6.21 5.05
C VAL A 113 -1.52 6.14 4.05
N ARG A 114 -2.06 4.95 3.82
CA ARG A 114 -3.29 4.74 3.08
C ARG A 114 -4.40 4.28 4.01
N LYS A 115 -5.51 5.03 4.05
CA LYS A 115 -6.72 4.66 4.79
C LYS A 115 -7.96 4.94 3.94
N GLY A 116 -8.68 3.88 3.56
CA GLY A 116 -9.82 3.99 2.65
C GLY A 116 -9.40 4.62 1.32
N LYS A 117 -10.06 5.72 0.94
CA LYS A 117 -9.74 6.48 -0.27
C LYS A 117 -8.56 7.45 -0.11
N TRP A 118 -8.19 7.77 1.14
CA TRP A 118 -7.17 8.76 1.44
C TRP A 118 -5.78 8.15 1.45
N LYS A 119 -4.85 8.87 0.84
CA LYS A 119 -3.41 8.63 0.95
C LYS A 119 -2.70 9.90 1.35
N MET A 120 -1.92 9.84 2.42
CA MET A 120 -1.07 10.92 2.89
C MET A 120 0.38 10.51 2.75
N ILE A 121 1.21 11.41 2.25
CA ILE A 121 2.67 11.27 2.19
C ILE A 121 3.29 12.37 3.06
N ARG A 122 4.25 12.01 3.91
CA ARG A 122 5.10 12.92 4.67
C ARG A 122 6.51 12.84 4.13
N ASN A 123 7.02 13.93 3.59
CA ASN A 123 8.42 14.05 3.24
C ASN A 123 9.25 14.27 4.51
N TYR A 124 10.32 13.53 4.69
CA TYR A 124 11.12 13.60 5.91
C TYR A 124 12.13 14.75 5.86
N ASP A 125 12.53 15.19 4.68
CA ASP A 125 13.52 16.27 4.50
C ASP A 125 13.00 17.63 4.99
N ASP A 126 11.73 17.94 4.73
CA ASP A 126 11.13 19.24 5.01
C ASP A 126 9.85 19.14 5.88
N GLY A 127 9.42 17.94 6.24
CA GLY A 127 8.21 17.70 7.02
C GLY A 127 6.91 17.99 6.26
N SER A 128 6.98 18.31 4.97
CA SER A 128 5.79 18.64 4.17
C SER A 128 4.83 17.46 4.06
N LEU A 129 3.53 17.77 4.01
CA LEU A 129 2.47 16.79 3.85
C LEU A 129 1.80 16.94 2.50
N GLU A 130 1.56 15.80 1.88
CA GLU A 130 0.73 15.67 0.70
C GLU A 130 -0.47 14.78 1.04
N LEU A 131 -1.66 15.12 0.53
CA LEU A 131 -2.89 14.35 0.75
C LEU A 131 -3.63 14.17 -0.57
N TYR A 132 -4.02 12.94 -0.88
CA TYR A 132 -4.69 12.58 -2.12
C TYR A 132 -5.96 11.76 -1.84
N ASP A 133 -6.99 12.01 -2.65
CA ASP A 133 -8.18 11.16 -2.73
C ASP A 133 -8.02 10.20 -3.91
N LEU A 134 -7.59 8.98 -3.64
CA LEU A 134 -7.30 8.00 -4.68
C LEU A 134 -8.55 7.45 -5.40
N GLN A 135 -9.75 7.75 -4.92
CA GLN A 135 -10.97 7.40 -5.63
C GLN A 135 -11.20 8.34 -6.81
N ASP A 136 -10.95 9.64 -6.62
CA ASP A 136 -11.22 10.69 -7.60
C ASP A 136 -9.96 11.20 -8.31
N ASP A 137 -8.77 10.83 -7.79
CA ASP A 137 -7.46 11.27 -8.29
C ASP A 137 -6.40 10.19 -8.12
N ILE A 138 -6.55 9.09 -8.86
CA ILE A 138 -5.59 7.98 -8.83
C ILE A 138 -4.19 8.38 -9.31
N SER A 139 -4.09 9.47 -10.06
CA SER A 139 -2.85 10.03 -10.59
C SER A 139 -2.16 10.99 -9.62
N GLU A 140 -2.70 11.20 -8.42
CA GLU A 140 -2.11 12.03 -7.36
C GLU A 140 -1.68 13.44 -7.84
N LYS A 141 -2.52 14.08 -8.67
CA LYS A 141 -2.25 15.41 -9.25
C LYS A 141 -2.68 16.56 -8.34
N ARG A 142 -3.67 16.33 -7.46
CA ARG A 142 -4.30 17.36 -6.65
C ARG A 142 -3.96 17.17 -5.17
N ASN A 143 -2.93 17.85 -4.70
CA ASN A 143 -2.61 17.83 -3.27
C ASN A 143 -3.68 18.58 -2.46
N LEU A 144 -4.39 17.84 -1.62
CA LEU A 144 -5.49 18.33 -0.78
C LEU A 144 -5.05 18.66 0.65
N ALA A 145 -3.78 18.59 1.00
CA ALA A 145 -3.31 18.79 2.38
C ALA A 145 -3.72 20.16 2.95
N LYS A 146 -3.65 21.22 2.14
CA LYS A 146 -4.10 22.57 2.54
C LYS A 146 -5.63 22.69 2.60
N LYS A 147 -6.36 21.97 1.74
CA LYS A 147 -7.83 22.01 1.67
C LYS A 147 -8.49 21.16 2.75
N SER A 148 -7.83 20.07 3.16
CA SER A 148 -8.35 19.12 4.16
C SER A 148 -7.30 18.87 5.25
N PRO A 149 -6.88 19.91 6.01
CA PRO A 149 -5.77 19.84 6.95
C PRO A 149 -6.01 18.86 8.10
N GLU A 150 -7.27 18.72 8.54
CA GLU A 150 -7.59 17.80 9.64
C GLU A 150 -7.41 16.33 9.26
N ILE A 151 -7.71 15.97 8.01
CA ILE A 151 -7.47 14.61 7.50
C ILE A 151 -5.95 14.36 7.40
N ALA A 152 -5.20 15.31 6.81
CA ALA A 152 -3.75 15.21 6.70
C ALA A 152 -3.08 15.07 8.08
N LYS A 153 -3.45 15.89 9.07
CA LYS A 153 -2.95 15.83 10.45
C LYS A 153 -3.32 14.49 11.12
N SER A 154 -4.53 14.00 10.93
CA SER A 154 -4.99 12.73 11.50
C SER A 154 -4.16 11.56 10.98
N LEU A 155 -3.92 11.50 9.66
CA LEU A 155 -3.10 10.46 9.04
C LEU A 155 -1.63 10.59 9.43
N ASN A 156 -1.11 11.82 9.55
CA ASN A 156 0.26 12.06 10.01
C ASN A 156 0.47 11.59 11.46
N ARG A 157 -0.51 11.81 12.35
CA ARG A 157 -0.45 11.26 13.72
C ARG A 157 -0.39 9.74 13.72
N LYS A 158 -1.18 9.08 12.85
CA LYS A 158 -1.14 7.62 12.70
C LYS A 158 0.22 7.11 12.22
N LEU A 159 0.83 7.81 11.23
CA LEU A 159 2.17 7.47 10.77
C LEU A 159 3.20 7.63 11.89
N SER A 160 3.15 8.74 12.63
CA SER A 160 4.08 8.98 13.73
C SER A 160 3.95 7.97 14.87
N HIS A 161 2.73 7.52 15.16
CA HIS A 161 2.49 6.49 16.16
C HIS A 161 3.06 5.14 15.70
N TRP A 162 2.72 4.72 14.49
CA TRP A 162 3.22 3.47 13.92
C TRP A 162 4.76 3.44 13.84
N LEU A 163 5.41 4.54 13.42
CA LEU A 163 6.88 4.62 13.39
C LEU A 163 7.52 4.49 14.78
N LYS A 164 6.85 4.93 15.85
CA LYS A 164 7.34 4.76 17.23
C LYS A 164 7.21 3.33 17.75
N GLU A 165 6.24 2.58 17.24
CA GLU A 165 6.01 1.18 17.63
C GLU A 165 6.90 0.20 16.89
N THR A 166 7.42 0.60 15.71
CA THR A 166 8.22 -0.25 14.83
C THR A 166 9.73 0.02 14.90
N ASN A 167 10.15 1.12 15.53
CA ASN A 167 11.53 1.46 15.84
C ASN A 167 11.78 1.26 17.33
#